data_f14fe882282cea14d8f6f5c694574e55
#
_entry.id   f14fe882282cea14d8f6f5c694574e55
#
_cell.length_a   1.000
_cell.length_b   1.000
_cell.length_c   1.000
_cell.angle_alpha   90.00
_cell.angle_beta   90.00
_cell.angle_gamma   90.00
#
_symmetry.space_group_name_H-M   'P 1'
#
loop_
_entity.id
_entity.type
_entity.pdbx_description
1 polymer ?
#
loop_
_entity_poly.entity_id
_entity_poly.type
_entity_poly.pdbx_seq_one_letter_code
_entity_poly.pdbx_strand_id
1 'polypeptide(L)'
;ALERLREINLDVFAIPVIGKKSRSATLIKLITKLENAEDMALKLMKETGSLGVRIIPVYHRMIADREIEEREVLIGGRKFKVKFKISRALETAKPEFEDVAKIAKELDMPIFKVYRLLRCGDVHPKRE
;
A
#
# COMPACT_ATOMS: atom_id res chain seq x y z
N ALA A 1 -20.87 -4.02 2.10
CA ALA A 1 -20.54 -3.06 1.03
C ALA A 1 -19.01 -2.93 0.86
N LEU A 2 -18.27 -2.45 1.88
CA LEU A 2 -16.81 -2.18 1.75
C LEU A 2 -15.98 -3.42 1.40
N GLU A 3 -16.27 -4.58 1.97
CA GLU A 3 -15.57 -5.83 1.67
C GLU A 3 -15.72 -6.21 0.20
N ARG A 4 -16.93 -6.18 -0.34
CA ARG A 4 -17.18 -6.46 -1.75
C ARG A 4 -16.51 -5.48 -2.69
N LEU A 5 -16.45 -4.19 -2.32
CA LEU A 5 -15.74 -3.19 -3.08
C LEU A 5 -14.22 -3.44 -3.09
N ARG A 6 -13.66 -3.92 -1.97
CA ARG A 6 -12.24 -4.29 -1.86
C ARG A 6 -11.89 -5.53 -2.67
N GLU A 7 -12.80 -6.49 -2.82
CA GLU A 7 -12.63 -7.65 -3.70
C GLU A 7 -12.52 -7.24 -5.17
N ILE A 8 -13.22 -6.17 -5.56
CA ILE A 8 -13.23 -5.66 -6.94
C ILE A 8 -12.06 -4.68 -7.18
N ASN A 9 -11.69 -3.90 -6.17
CA ASN A 9 -10.63 -2.90 -6.24
C ASN A 9 -9.96 -2.74 -4.88
N LEU A 10 -8.63 -2.89 -4.85
CA LEU A 10 -7.83 -2.81 -3.61
C LEU A 10 -7.73 -1.38 -3.05
N ASP A 11 -7.93 -0.35 -3.86
CA ASP A 11 -7.78 1.05 -3.46
C ASP A 11 -9.12 1.66 -3.00
N VAL A 12 -9.78 1.03 -2.02
CA VAL A 12 -11.02 1.51 -1.39
C VAL A 12 -10.76 1.94 0.04
N PHE A 13 -11.06 3.20 0.33
CA PHE A 13 -10.90 3.82 1.64
C PHE A 13 -12.26 4.25 2.20
N ALA A 14 -12.48 4.02 3.49
CA ALA A 14 -13.62 4.53 4.24
C ALA A 14 -13.09 5.51 5.30
N ILE A 15 -13.52 6.75 5.21
CA ILE A 15 -13.05 7.84 6.06
C ILE A 15 -14.23 8.39 6.85
N PRO A 16 -14.20 8.33 8.20
CA PRO A 16 -15.23 8.96 9.03
C PRO A 16 -15.19 10.48 8.83
N VAL A 17 -16.35 11.08 8.61
CA VAL A 17 -16.48 12.53 8.45
C VAL A 17 -17.71 13.05 9.17
N ILE A 18 -17.74 14.34 9.44
CA ILE A 18 -18.95 15.03 9.89
C ILE A 18 -19.62 15.62 8.65
N GLY A 19 -20.79 15.14 8.35
CA GLY A 19 -21.61 15.56 7.21
C GLY A 19 -22.50 16.77 7.52
N LYS A 20 -23.46 17.03 6.64
CA LYS A 20 -24.44 18.11 6.81
C LYS A 20 -25.19 17.99 8.15
N LYS A 21 -25.51 19.12 8.76
CA LYS A 21 -26.23 19.20 10.06
C LYS A 21 -25.49 18.44 11.18
N SER A 22 -24.17 18.46 11.17
CA SER A 22 -23.31 17.81 12.19
C SER A 22 -23.56 16.31 12.38
N ARG A 23 -24.04 15.61 11.33
CA ARG A 23 -24.28 14.17 11.39
C ARG A 23 -23.03 13.40 11.05
N SER A 24 -22.80 12.30 11.75
CA SER A 24 -21.77 11.33 11.36
C SER A 24 -22.06 10.76 9.97
N ALA A 25 -21.01 10.72 9.15
CA ALA A 25 -21.08 10.16 7.80
C ALA A 25 -19.77 9.43 7.47
N THR A 26 -19.77 8.66 6.40
CA THR A 26 -18.58 8.00 5.89
C THR A 26 -18.31 8.47 4.46
N LEU A 27 -17.15 9.03 4.22
CA LEU A 27 -16.66 9.29 2.87
C LEU A 27 -16.00 8.03 2.34
N ILE A 28 -16.55 7.50 1.25
CA ILE A 28 -15.91 6.38 0.54
C ILE A 28 -15.11 6.96 -0.62
N LYS A 29 -13.80 6.68 -0.64
CA LYS A 29 -12.90 7.04 -1.71
C LYS A 29 -12.44 5.78 -2.41
N LEU A 30 -12.62 5.73 -3.73
CA LEU A 30 -12.17 4.64 -4.58
C LEU A 30 -11.23 5.23 -5.64
N ILE A 31 -10.05 4.62 -5.81
CA ILE A 31 -9.09 5.01 -6.83
C ILE A 31 -9.09 3.94 -7.91
N THR A 32 -9.32 4.35 -9.15
CA THR A 32 -9.35 3.44 -10.30
C THR A 32 -8.76 4.09 -11.54
N LYS A 33 -8.56 3.32 -12.58
CA LYS A 33 -8.19 3.86 -13.89
C LYS A 33 -9.36 4.61 -14.50
N LEU A 34 -9.07 5.62 -15.33
CA LEU A 34 -10.10 6.45 -15.97
C LEU A 34 -11.08 5.62 -16.79
N GLU A 35 -10.59 4.64 -17.52
CA GLU A 35 -11.40 3.72 -18.33
C GLU A 35 -12.44 2.90 -17.54
N ASN A 36 -12.22 2.70 -16.25
CA ASN A 36 -13.10 1.94 -15.35
C ASN A 36 -13.95 2.85 -14.44
N ALA A 37 -13.83 4.17 -14.57
CA ALA A 37 -14.41 5.09 -13.59
C ALA A 37 -15.94 4.98 -13.49
N GLU A 38 -16.64 4.89 -14.61
CA GLU A 38 -18.10 4.79 -14.66
C GLU A 38 -18.58 3.44 -14.11
N ASP A 39 -17.94 2.33 -14.50
CA ASP A 39 -18.29 0.99 -13.99
C ASP A 39 -18.08 0.91 -12.47
N MET A 40 -16.97 1.44 -11.97
CA MET A 40 -16.71 1.49 -10.53
C MET A 40 -17.69 2.40 -9.79
N ALA A 41 -18.09 3.53 -10.38
CA ALA A 41 -19.10 4.40 -9.80
C ALA A 41 -20.47 3.70 -9.70
N LEU A 42 -20.88 2.97 -10.73
CA LEU A 42 -22.11 2.17 -10.71
C LEU A 42 -22.06 1.05 -9.64
N LYS A 43 -20.95 0.36 -9.52
CA LYS A 43 -20.74 -0.66 -8.48
C LYS A 43 -20.80 -0.03 -7.08
N LEU A 44 -20.17 1.12 -6.87
CA LEU A 44 -20.23 1.85 -5.62
C LEU A 44 -21.66 2.25 -5.26
N MET A 45 -22.44 2.77 -6.21
CA MET A 45 -23.86 3.09 -6.01
C MET A 45 -24.69 1.87 -5.64
N LYS A 46 -24.50 0.75 -6.33
CA LYS A 46 -25.21 -0.51 -6.03
C LYS A 46 -24.91 -1.05 -4.63
N GLU A 47 -23.65 -1.00 -4.21
CA GLU A 47 -23.23 -1.53 -2.92
C GLU A 47 -23.59 -0.63 -1.73
N THR A 48 -23.71 0.68 -1.95
CA THR A 48 -23.97 1.65 -0.88
C THR A 48 -25.40 2.18 -0.84
N GLY A 49 -26.16 2.00 -1.92
CA GLY A 49 -27.47 2.64 -2.10
C GLY A 49 -27.37 4.15 -2.39
N SER A 50 -26.19 4.68 -2.61
CA SER A 50 -26.01 6.09 -2.99
C SER A 50 -26.56 6.36 -4.38
N LEU A 51 -27.24 7.49 -4.56
CA LEU A 51 -27.81 7.89 -5.84
C LEU A 51 -26.84 8.72 -6.69
N GLY A 52 -25.66 9.01 -6.20
CA GLY A 52 -24.64 9.78 -6.94
C GLY A 52 -23.25 9.56 -6.43
N VAL A 53 -22.30 9.57 -7.34
CA VAL A 53 -20.86 9.49 -7.08
C VAL A 53 -20.17 10.62 -7.82
N ARG A 54 -19.22 11.29 -7.18
CA ARG A 54 -18.37 12.27 -7.85
C ARG A 54 -17.15 11.57 -8.40
N ILE A 55 -16.92 11.76 -9.70
CA ILE A 55 -15.72 11.31 -10.37
C ILE A 55 -14.77 12.51 -10.46
N ILE A 56 -13.61 12.40 -9.81
CA ILE A 56 -12.60 13.46 -9.77
C ILE A 56 -11.36 12.93 -10.48
N PRO A 57 -11.01 13.49 -11.66
CA PRO A 57 -9.81 13.06 -12.36
C PRO A 57 -8.56 13.48 -11.60
N VAL A 58 -7.63 12.53 -11.44
CA VAL A 58 -6.28 12.82 -10.96
C VAL A 58 -5.43 13.19 -12.16
N TYR A 59 -5.03 14.44 -12.24
CA TYR A 59 -4.34 14.99 -13.39
C TYR A 59 -2.93 14.42 -13.56
N HIS A 60 -2.22 14.21 -12.45
CA HIS A 60 -0.87 13.68 -12.47
C HIS A 60 -0.53 12.97 -11.16
N ARG A 61 0.23 11.90 -11.26
CA ARG A 61 0.84 11.22 -10.13
C ARG A 61 2.35 11.18 -10.34
N MET A 62 3.09 11.92 -9.54
CA MET A 62 4.54 11.79 -9.50
C MET A 62 4.92 10.48 -8.83
N ILE A 63 5.69 9.67 -9.53
CA ILE A 63 6.21 8.40 -9.01
C ILE A 63 7.73 8.50 -9.10
N ALA A 64 8.42 8.28 -7.98
CA ALA A 64 9.87 8.15 -8.01
C ALA A 64 10.24 6.87 -8.79
N ASP A 65 11.37 6.92 -9.48
CA ASP A 65 11.99 5.73 -10.05
C ASP A 65 12.18 4.67 -8.96
N ARG A 66 11.89 3.43 -9.28
CA ARG A 66 12.08 2.32 -8.35
C ARG A 66 12.47 1.06 -9.10
N GLU A 67 13.43 0.37 -8.53
CA GLU A 67 13.86 -0.95 -8.95
C GLU A 67 13.57 -1.94 -7.82
N ILE A 68 13.34 -3.20 -8.17
CA ILE A 68 13.23 -4.28 -7.18
C ILE A 68 14.53 -5.06 -7.24
N GLU A 69 15.20 -5.15 -6.10
CA GLU A 69 16.43 -5.91 -5.94
C GLU A 69 16.22 -6.97 -4.86
N GLU A 70 16.53 -8.22 -5.16
CA GLU A 70 16.53 -9.30 -4.18
C GLU A 70 17.91 -9.38 -3.52
N ARG A 71 17.94 -9.38 -2.20
CA ARG A 71 19.17 -9.50 -1.40
C ARG A 71 19.04 -10.64 -0.41
N GLU A 72 20.16 -11.34 -0.19
CA GLU A 72 20.28 -12.29 0.90
C GLU A 72 20.68 -11.54 2.18
N VAL A 73 19.91 -11.72 3.23
CA VAL A 73 20.14 -11.09 4.54
C VAL A 73 20.26 -12.14 5.62
N LEU A 74 21.12 -11.90 6.60
CA LEU A 74 21.33 -12.79 7.74
C LEU A 74 20.59 -12.22 8.96
N ILE A 75 19.61 -12.94 9.48
CA ILE A 75 18.85 -12.55 10.68
C ILE A 75 18.77 -13.75 11.61
N GLY A 76 19.24 -13.58 12.85
CA GLY A 76 19.21 -14.65 13.85
C GLY A 76 20.01 -15.90 13.45
N GLY A 77 21.10 -15.75 12.69
CA GLY A 77 21.92 -16.85 12.19
C GLY A 77 21.32 -17.60 10.99
N ARG A 78 20.17 -17.16 10.46
CA ARG A 78 19.51 -17.75 9.29
C ARG A 78 19.54 -16.79 8.11
N LYS A 79 19.67 -17.34 6.90
CA LYS A 79 19.67 -16.59 5.63
C LYS A 79 18.26 -16.49 5.10
N PHE A 80 17.86 -15.27 4.69
CA PHE A 80 16.59 -14.98 4.05
C PHE A 80 16.81 -14.20 2.76
N LYS A 81 16.00 -14.49 1.76
CA LYS A 81 15.91 -13.67 0.56
C LYS A 81 14.83 -12.62 0.75
N VAL A 82 15.20 -11.36 0.61
CA VAL A 82 14.31 -10.22 0.81
C VAL A 82 14.36 -9.31 -0.40
N LYS A 83 13.20 -8.99 -0.94
CA LYS A 83 13.06 -8.01 -2.00
C LYS A 83 13.02 -6.61 -1.43
N PHE A 84 13.81 -5.73 -2.01
CA PHE A 84 13.85 -4.31 -1.66
C PHE A 84 13.36 -3.47 -2.83
N LYS A 85 12.48 -2.52 -2.55
CA LYS A 85 12.18 -1.40 -3.44
C LYS A 85 13.25 -0.34 -3.26
N ILE A 86 14.06 -0.14 -4.28
CA ILE A 86 15.16 0.84 -4.27
C ILE A 86 14.77 2.02 -5.14
N SER A 87 14.92 3.22 -4.63
CA SER A 87 14.91 4.45 -5.41
C SER A 87 16.28 5.10 -5.30
N ARG A 88 16.97 5.20 -6.44
CA ARG A 88 18.30 5.85 -6.49
C ARG A 88 18.16 7.36 -6.33
N ALA A 89 17.14 7.96 -6.96
CA ALA A 89 16.87 9.39 -6.86
C ALA A 89 16.57 9.85 -5.42
N LEU A 90 15.95 9.00 -4.61
CA LEU A 90 15.61 9.29 -3.21
C LEU A 90 16.59 8.67 -2.21
N GLU A 91 17.63 7.98 -2.69
CA GLU A 91 18.60 7.25 -1.87
C GLU A 91 17.93 6.35 -0.81
N THR A 92 16.82 5.67 -1.19
CA THR A 92 16.06 4.84 -0.27
C THR A 92 16.00 3.39 -0.72
N ALA A 93 16.09 2.48 0.26
CA ALA A 93 15.83 1.05 0.07
C ALA A 93 14.81 0.61 1.12
N LYS A 94 13.67 0.07 0.67
CA LYS A 94 12.61 -0.41 1.56
C LYS A 94 12.33 -1.88 1.28
N PRO A 95 12.37 -2.76 2.28
CA PRO A 95 12.00 -4.16 2.09
C PRO A 95 10.51 -4.28 1.79
N GLU A 96 10.15 -5.30 1.01
CA GLU A 96 8.75 -5.65 0.75
C GLU A 96 8.10 -6.16 2.03
N PHE A 97 6.88 -5.70 2.29
CA PHE A 97 6.15 -6.04 3.50
C PHE A 97 5.90 -7.55 3.65
N GLU A 98 5.58 -8.24 2.54
CA GLU A 98 5.31 -9.68 2.55
C GLU A 98 6.53 -10.49 3.01
N ASP A 99 7.72 -10.13 2.53
CA ASP A 99 8.97 -10.79 2.94
C ASP A 99 9.28 -10.53 4.41
N VAL A 100 9.08 -9.29 4.88
CA VAL A 100 9.24 -8.93 6.29
C VAL A 100 8.26 -9.69 7.19
N ALA A 101 6.99 -9.77 6.80
CA ALA A 101 5.95 -10.48 7.54
C ALA A 101 6.24 -11.99 7.63
N LYS A 102 6.75 -12.58 6.54
CA LYS A 102 7.17 -13.99 6.50
C LYS A 102 8.32 -14.26 7.48
N ILE A 103 9.36 -13.43 7.46
CA ILE A 103 10.49 -13.54 8.38
C ILE A 103 10.03 -13.37 9.83
N ALA A 104 9.18 -12.38 10.10
CA ALA A 104 8.62 -12.15 11.43
C ALA A 104 7.90 -13.38 11.98
N LYS A 105 7.11 -14.05 11.13
CA LYS A 105 6.42 -15.28 11.48
C LYS A 105 7.37 -16.45 11.69
N GLU A 106 8.37 -16.62 10.83
CA GLU A 106 9.33 -17.73 10.93
C GLU A 106 10.26 -17.63 12.15
N LEU A 107 10.59 -16.40 12.58
CA LEU A 107 11.45 -16.13 13.73
C LEU A 107 10.69 -15.85 15.03
N ASP A 108 9.35 -15.93 15.00
CA ASP A 108 8.47 -15.53 16.12
C ASP A 108 8.86 -14.15 16.68
N MET A 109 8.98 -13.19 15.80
CA MET A 109 9.51 -11.86 16.08
C MET A 109 8.53 -10.76 15.62
N PRO A 110 8.37 -9.67 16.38
CA PRO A 110 7.55 -8.55 15.94
C PRO A 110 8.05 -7.95 14.62
N ILE A 111 7.13 -7.62 13.72
CA ILE A 111 7.42 -7.07 12.38
C ILE A 111 8.35 -5.84 12.45
N PHE A 112 8.10 -4.92 13.39
CA PHE A 112 8.94 -3.72 13.55
C PHE A 112 10.40 -4.06 13.88
N LYS A 113 10.64 -5.15 14.61
CA LYS A 113 11.98 -5.59 14.95
C LYS A 113 12.72 -6.13 13.73
N VAL A 114 12.03 -6.86 12.85
CA VAL A 114 12.58 -7.30 11.56
C VAL A 114 12.95 -6.10 10.69
N TYR A 115 12.06 -5.10 10.57
CA TYR A 115 12.38 -3.86 9.86
C TYR A 115 13.61 -3.16 10.40
N ARG A 116 13.77 -3.11 11.73
CA ARG A 116 14.91 -2.49 12.38
C ARG A 116 16.21 -3.23 12.05
N LEU A 117 16.20 -4.56 12.09
CA LEU A 117 17.36 -5.38 11.74
C LEU A 117 17.77 -5.23 10.28
N LEU A 118 16.80 -5.14 9.37
CA LEU A 118 17.04 -4.90 7.95
C LEU A 118 17.59 -3.49 7.67
N ARG A 119 17.31 -2.50 8.51
CA ARG A 119 17.87 -1.15 8.38
C ARG A 119 19.29 -1.03 8.95
N CYS A 120 19.62 -1.80 9.97
CA CYS A 120 20.94 -1.77 10.62
C CYS A 120 22.00 -2.62 9.90
N GLY A 121 21.60 -3.57 9.06
CA GLY A 121 22.51 -4.29 8.18
C GLY A 121 22.69 -3.50 6.88
N ASP A 122 23.93 -3.24 6.45
CA ASP A 122 24.38 -2.49 5.26
C ASP A 122 23.44 -2.53 4.03
N VAL A 123 22.29 -1.86 4.11
CA VAL A 123 21.29 -1.76 3.06
C VAL A 123 21.37 -0.40 2.36
N HIS A 124 22.52 0.27 2.43
CA HIS A 124 22.76 1.43 1.58
C HIS A 124 23.09 0.97 0.16
N PRO A 125 22.50 1.58 -0.87
CA PRO A 125 22.92 1.34 -2.25
C PRO A 125 24.44 1.61 -2.31
N LYS A 126 25.19 0.65 -2.83
CA LYS A 126 26.63 0.85 -3.08
C LYS A 126 26.77 2.13 -3.90
N ARG A 127 27.45 3.11 -3.35
CA ARG A 127 27.92 4.27 -4.12
C ARG A 127 28.93 3.73 -5.12
N GLU A 128 28.57 3.76 -6.40
CA GLU A 128 29.55 3.66 -7.48
C GLU A 128 30.29 4.98 -7.61
#